data_44c6a14ef917a5181d0304e7fd9b5bb1
#
_entry.id   44c6a14ef917a5181d0304e7fd9b5bb1
#
_cell.length_a   1.000
_cell.length_b   1.000
_cell.length_c   1.000
_cell.angle_alpha   90.00
_cell.angle_beta   90.00
_cell.angle_gamma   90.00
#
_symmetry.space_group_name_H-M   'P 1'
#
loop_
_entity.id
_entity.type
_entity.pdbx_description
1 polymer ?
#
loop_
_entity_poly.entity_id
_entity_poly.type
_entity_poly.pdbx_seq_one_letter_code
_entity_poly.pdbx_strand_id
1 'polypeptide(L)'
;AGTASGEYRKQGATETFKANPKIKLVASQPADWDRAKALDLAANLIQKYPNLKAIYAANDTMALGAMQAVVNANKQNQIIVVGTDGAPDALDSIKQKGLSATVAQDSANIGVESFKILLDAIKNKPEISPNNEPKEIPVESKLVTQ
;
A
#
# COMPACT_ATOMS: atom_id res chain seq x y z
N ALA A 1 -4.44 -10.55 5.47
CA ALA A 1 -4.00 -10.29 6.85
C ALA A 1 -2.90 -11.28 7.22
N GLY A 2 -2.01 -10.90 8.17
CA GLY A 2 -1.00 -11.81 8.72
C GLY A 2 0.37 -11.82 8.03
N THR A 3 0.62 -10.97 7.05
CA THR A 3 1.97 -10.75 6.52
C THR A 3 2.63 -9.57 7.23
N ALA A 4 3.94 -9.65 7.52
CA ALA A 4 4.69 -8.56 8.18
C ALA A 4 4.51 -7.22 7.43
N SER A 5 4.67 -7.23 6.10
CA SER A 5 4.48 -6.03 5.28
C SER A 5 3.07 -5.43 5.39
N GLY A 6 2.03 -6.27 5.48
CA GLY A 6 0.65 -5.82 5.64
C GLY A 6 0.41 -5.17 7.00
N GLU A 7 0.93 -5.75 8.06
CA GLU A 7 0.80 -5.20 9.41
C GLU A 7 1.58 -3.89 9.56
N TYR A 8 2.80 -3.79 9.05
CA TYR A 8 3.58 -2.54 9.08
C TYR A 8 2.92 -1.41 8.27
N ARG A 9 2.40 -1.69 7.07
CA ARG A 9 1.66 -0.70 6.26
C ARG A 9 0.41 -0.21 6.98
N LYS A 10 -0.36 -1.12 7.57
CA LYS A 10 -1.56 -0.80 8.36
C LYS A 10 -1.20 0.02 9.60
N GLN A 11 -0.16 -0.38 10.33
CA GLN A 11 0.29 0.32 11.52
C GLN A 11 0.70 1.75 11.19
N GLY A 12 1.62 1.95 10.23
CA GLY A 12 2.11 3.27 9.84
C GLY A 12 0.98 4.20 9.38
N ALA A 13 0.05 3.70 8.56
CA ALA A 13 -1.12 4.48 8.16
C ALA A 13 -2.01 4.85 9.35
N THR A 14 -2.28 3.89 10.25
CA THR A 14 -3.15 4.11 11.42
C THR A 14 -2.55 5.13 12.39
N GLU A 15 -1.25 5.04 12.66
CA GLU A 15 -0.53 5.97 13.53
C GLU A 15 -0.53 7.39 12.95
N THR A 16 -0.26 7.51 11.63
CA THR A 16 -0.30 8.80 10.94
C THR A 16 -1.69 9.43 10.98
N PHE A 17 -2.74 8.64 10.75
CA PHE A 17 -4.11 9.15 10.82
C PHE A 17 -4.49 9.57 12.24
N LYS A 18 -4.12 8.82 13.26
CA LYS A 18 -4.38 9.16 14.66
C LYS A 18 -3.62 10.40 15.12
N ALA A 19 -2.42 10.62 14.60
CA ALA A 19 -1.62 11.81 14.91
C ALA A 19 -2.20 13.11 14.32
N ASN A 20 -3.12 13.01 13.35
CA ASN A 20 -3.75 14.17 12.75
C ASN A 20 -5.20 14.35 13.28
N PRO A 21 -5.46 15.35 14.14
CA PRO A 21 -6.78 15.55 14.76
C PRO A 21 -7.91 15.88 13.79
N LYS A 22 -7.58 16.26 12.54
CA LYS A 22 -8.56 16.52 11.48
C LYS A 22 -9.00 15.25 10.74
N ILE A 23 -8.33 14.10 10.97
CA ILE A 23 -8.63 12.84 10.32
C ILE A 23 -9.35 11.92 11.31
N LYS A 24 -10.53 11.45 10.92
CA LYS A 24 -11.27 10.43 11.66
C LYS A 24 -11.19 9.10 10.92
N LEU A 25 -10.42 8.15 11.44
CA LEU A 25 -10.42 6.77 10.95
C LEU A 25 -11.75 6.09 11.35
N VAL A 26 -12.59 5.77 10.36
CA VAL A 26 -13.93 5.22 10.58
C VAL A 26 -13.99 3.70 10.44
N ALA A 27 -13.05 3.10 9.72
CA ALA A 27 -12.94 1.65 9.54
C ALA A 27 -11.50 1.23 9.18
N SER A 28 -11.12 0.03 9.58
CA SER A 28 -9.91 -0.66 9.13
C SER A 28 -10.24 -2.15 9.05
N GLN A 29 -10.28 -2.72 7.84
CA GLN A 29 -10.71 -4.09 7.59
C GLN A 29 -9.81 -4.78 6.57
N PRO A 30 -9.59 -6.10 6.67
CA PRO A 30 -8.82 -6.85 5.68
C PRO A 30 -9.64 -7.09 4.41
N ALA A 31 -8.97 -7.04 3.26
CA ALA A 31 -9.49 -7.50 1.97
C ALA A 31 -8.53 -8.52 1.32
N ASP A 32 -7.65 -9.14 2.11
CA ASP A 32 -6.80 -10.29 1.79
C ASP A 32 -5.98 -10.15 0.49
N TRP A 33 -5.53 -8.93 0.19
CA TRP A 33 -4.79 -8.57 -1.02
C TRP A 33 -5.59 -8.77 -2.33
N ASP A 34 -6.90 -8.97 -2.21
CA ASP A 34 -7.79 -9.32 -3.30
C ASP A 34 -8.57 -8.10 -3.81
N ARG A 35 -8.62 -7.94 -5.15
CA ARG A 35 -9.28 -6.80 -5.82
C ARG A 35 -10.80 -6.83 -5.66
N ALA A 36 -11.41 -8.00 -5.80
CA ALA A 36 -12.86 -8.15 -5.73
C ALA A 36 -13.36 -7.95 -4.29
N LYS A 37 -12.67 -8.55 -3.30
CA LYS A 37 -12.97 -8.32 -1.89
C LYS A 37 -12.83 -6.85 -1.49
N ALA A 38 -11.80 -6.15 -2.02
CA ALA A 38 -11.61 -4.73 -1.76
C ALA A 38 -12.72 -3.87 -2.40
N LEU A 39 -13.21 -4.25 -3.59
CA LEU A 39 -14.34 -3.61 -4.24
C LEU A 39 -15.60 -3.73 -3.38
N ASP A 40 -15.95 -4.95 -2.96
CA ASP A 40 -17.16 -5.22 -2.16
C ASP A 40 -17.08 -4.51 -0.80
N LEU A 41 -15.93 -4.57 -0.15
CA LEU A 41 -15.70 -3.89 1.12
C LEU A 41 -15.83 -2.38 0.98
N ALA A 42 -15.21 -1.78 -0.04
CA ALA A 42 -15.28 -0.35 -0.29
C ALA A 42 -16.73 0.10 -0.60
N ALA A 43 -17.48 -0.67 -1.40
CA ALA A 43 -18.89 -0.39 -1.68
C ALA A 43 -19.72 -0.36 -0.38
N ASN A 44 -19.53 -1.33 0.51
CA ASN A 44 -20.19 -1.38 1.81
C ASN A 44 -19.81 -0.18 2.71
N LEU A 45 -18.52 0.20 2.71
CA LEU A 45 -18.05 1.35 3.48
C LEU A 45 -18.60 2.67 2.95
N ILE A 46 -18.70 2.85 1.64
CA ILE A 46 -19.27 4.03 1.00
C ILE A 46 -20.75 4.19 1.35
N GLN A 47 -21.50 3.09 1.41
CA GLN A 47 -22.91 3.11 1.84
C GLN A 47 -23.03 3.43 3.33
N LYS A 48 -22.21 2.80 4.17
CA LYS A 48 -22.24 2.99 5.63
C LYS A 48 -21.79 4.38 6.07
N TYR A 49 -20.86 5.00 5.33
CA TYR A 49 -20.27 6.30 5.65
C TYR A 49 -20.46 7.29 4.49
N PRO A 50 -21.64 7.94 4.35
CA PRO A 50 -21.95 8.82 3.22
C PRO A 50 -20.96 9.98 3.02
N ASN A 51 -20.33 10.40 4.12
CA ASN A 51 -19.34 11.49 4.15
C ASN A 51 -17.89 11.01 4.03
N LEU A 52 -17.65 9.76 3.63
CA LEU A 52 -16.30 9.23 3.43
C LEU A 52 -15.52 10.12 2.46
N LYS A 53 -14.26 10.43 2.81
CA LYS A 53 -13.39 11.33 2.03
C LYS A 53 -12.19 10.62 1.44
N ALA A 54 -11.72 9.55 2.07
CA ALA A 54 -10.53 8.85 1.61
C ALA A 54 -10.58 7.35 1.93
N ILE A 55 -9.94 6.58 1.09
CA ILE A 55 -9.65 5.15 1.29
C ILE A 55 -8.14 4.96 1.08
N TYR A 56 -7.46 4.43 2.09
CA TYR A 56 -6.11 3.91 1.96
C TYR A 56 -6.16 2.40 1.82
N ALA A 57 -5.51 1.87 0.80
CA ALA A 57 -5.34 0.44 0.60
C ALA A 57 -3.87 0.05 0.74
N ALA A 58 -3.60 -1.03 1.46
CA ALA A 58 -2.25 -1.49 1.75
C ALA A 58 -1.50 -2.04 0.52
N ASN A 59 -2.17 -2.20 -0.63
CA ASN A 59 -1.55 -2.43 -1.92
C ASN A 59 -2.39 -1.88 -3.08
N ASP A 60 -1.80 -1.80 -4.27
CA ASP A 60 -2.44 -1.24 -5.46
C ASP A 60 -3.58 -2.12 -6.00
N THR A 61 -3.47 -3.44 -5.88
CA THR A 61 -4.53 -4.37 -6.28
C THR A 61 -5.84 -4.06 -5.54
N MET A 62 -5.77 -3.87 -4.23
CA MET A 62 -6.93 -3.49 -3.42
C MET A 62 -7.35 -2.03 -3.68
N ALA A 63 -6.39 -1.12 -3.90
CA ALA A 63 -6.70 0.28 -4.24
C ALA A 63 -7.52 0.38 -5.53
N LEU A 64 -7.17 -0.37 -6.56
CA LEU A 64 -7.91 -0.42 -7.82
C LEU A 64 -9.32 -1.01 -7.64
N GLY A 65 -9.49 -2.01 -6.77
CA GLY A 65 -10.81 -2.52 -6.38
C GLY A 65 -11.64 -1.45 -5.69
N ALA A 66 -11.07 -0.78 -4.69
CA ALA A 66 -11.73 0.31 -3.98
C ALA A 66 -12.09 1.49 -4.91
N MET A 67 -11.19 1.84 -5.85
CA MET A 67 -11.47 2.89 -6.84
C MET A 67 -12.64 2.51 -7.74
N GLN A 68 -12.75 1.25 -8.15
CA GLN A 68 -13.91 0.80 -8.93
C GLN A 68 -15.21 0.96 -8.13
N ALA A 69 -15.22 0.69 -6.83
CA ALA A 69 -16.39 0.94 -5.98
C ALA A 69 -16.74 2.43 -5.91
N VAL A 70 -15.73 3.31 -5.83
CA VAL A 70 -15.92 4.77 -5.87
C VAL A 70 -16.56 5.21 -7.20
N VAL A 71 -16.09 4.66 -8.33
CA VAL A 71 -16.66 4.91 -9.67
C VAL A 71 -18.11 4.45 -9.74
N ASN A 72 -18.39 3.21 -9.31
CA ASN A 72 -19.74 2.65 -9.32
C ASN A 72 -20.73 3.47 -8.47
N ALA A 73 -20.22 4.12 -7.41
CA ALA A 73 -21.01 5.02 -6.57
C ALA A 73 -21.09 6.47 -7.07
N ASN A 74 -20.47 6.79 -8.20
CA ASN A 74 -20.34 8.16 -8.76
C ASN A 74 -19.73 9.17 -7.77
N LYS A 75 -18.70 8.74 -7.00
CA LYS A 75 -18.05 9.55 -5.94
C LYS A 75 -16.60 9.91 -6.24
N GLN A 76 -16.14 9.85 -7.49
CA GLN A 76 -14.75 10.09 -7.89
C GLN A 76 -14.26 11.50 -7.51
N ASN A 77 -15.14 12.48 -7.49
CA ASN A 77 -14.82 13.85 -7.09
C ASN A 77 -14.94 14.09 -5.56
N GLN A 78 -15.29 13.07 -4.78
CA GLN A 78 -15.56 13.16 -3.35
C GLN A 78 -14.62 12.30 -2.53
N ILE A 79 -14.21 11.14 -3.03
CA ILE A 79 -13.41 10.14 -2.32
C ILE A 79 -12.08 9.95 -3.04
N ILE A 80 -10.99 10.27 -2.37
CA ILE A 80 -9.64 9.97 -2.83
C ILE A 80 -9.26 8.53 -2.46
N VAL A 81 -8.54 7.85 -3.35
CA VAL A 81 -8.06 6.48 -3.12
C VAL A 81 -6.55 6.44 -3.31
N VAL A 82 -5.86 5.91 -2.31
CA VAL A 82 -4.40 5.80 -2.29
C VAL A 82 -3.99 4.34 -2.13
N GLY A 83 -3.04 3.90 -2.94
CA GLY A 83 -2.45 2.56 -2.90
C GLY A 83 -1.02 2.53 -2.41
N THR A 84 -0.41 1.37 -2.55
CA THR A 84 1.01 1.11 -2.28
C THR A 84 1.46 0.02 -3.25
N ASP A 85 2.65 0.11 -3.76
CA ASP A 85 3.53 -0.76 -4.55
C ASP A 85 4.05 -0.06 -5.81
N GLY A 86 3.29 0.82 -6.47
CA GLY A 86 3.65 1.42 -7.75
C GLY A 86 3.43 0.46 -8.91
N ALA A 87 2.40 -0.38 -8.85
CA ALA A 87 2.07 -1.33 -9.90
C ALA A 87 1.71 -0.60 -11.23
N PRO A 88 2.05 -1.17 -12.40
CA PRO A 88 1.83 -0.50 -13.69
C PRO A 88 0.38 -0.03 -13.91
N ASP A 89 -0.60 -0.87 -13.59
CA ASP A 89 -2.02 -0.54 -13.72
C ASP A 89 -2.48 0.55 -12.74
N ALA A 90 -1.87 0.65 -11.55
CA ALA A 90 -2.10 1.74 -10.62
C ALA A 90 -1.51 3.06 -11.13
N LEU A 91 -0.28 3.02 -11.68
CA LEU A 91 0.34 4.19 -12.32
C LEU A 91 -0.50 4.69 -13.51
N ASP A 92 -1.02 3.79 -14.32
CA ASP A 92 -1.91 4.16 -15.43
C ASP A 92 -3.25 4.71 -14.92
N SER A 93 -3.80 4.17 -13.85
CA SER A 93 -4.99 4.72 -13.19
C SER A 93 -4.76 6.14 -12.68
N ILE A 94 -3.59 6.44 -12.09
CA ILE A 94 -3.23 7.79 -11.63
C ILE A 94 -3.17 8.77 -12.82
N LYS A 95 -2.52 8.39 -13.94
CA LYS A 95 -2.48 9.21 -15.16
C LYS A 95 -3.88 9.51 -15.72
N GLN A 96 -4.81 8.55 -15.60
CA GLN A 96 -6.20 8.67 -16.03
C GLN A 96 -7.11 9.33 -14.99
N LYS A 97 -6.54 9.91 -13.93
CA LYS A 97 -7.28 10.55 -12.83
C LYS A 97 -8.23 9.60 -12.07
N GLY A 98 -7.91 8.31 -12.03
CA GLY A 98 -8.55 7.32 -11.17
C GLY A 98 -7.97 7.38 -9.75
N LEU A 99 -6.97 6.54 -9.45
CA LEU A 99 -6.27 6.61 -8.17
C LEU A 99 -5.64 7.99 -7.97
N SER A 100 -5.65 8.48 -6.74
CA SER A 100 -5.05 9.77 -6.40
C SER A 100 -3.54 9.67 -6.21
N ALA A 101 -3.06 8.55 -5.67
CA ALA A 101 -1.65 8.31 -5.45
C ALA A 101 -1.36 6.82 -5.20
N THR A 102 -0.09 6.46 -5.34
CA THR A 102 0.50 5.23 -4.79
C THR A 102 1.88 5.50 -4.22
N VAL A 103 2.27 4.75 -3.21
CA VAL A 103 3.65 4.72 -2.70
C VAL A 103 4.39 3.63 -3.46
N ALA A 104 5.15 4.03 -4.49
CA ALA A 104 5.91 3.10 -5.32
C ALA A 104 7.15 2.58 -4.59
N GLN A 105 7.34 1.27 -4.58
CA GLN A 105 8.56 0.61 -4.13
C GLN A 105 9.55 0.57 -5.28
N ASP A 106 10.84 0.77 -4.99
CA ASP A 106 11.91 0.57 -5.98
C ASP A 106 12.27 -0.92 -6.06
N SER A 107 11.37 -1.70 -6.67
CA SER A 107 11.53 -3.16 -6.80
C SER A 107 12.78 -3.55 -7.58
N ALA A 108 13.22 -2.72 -8.54
CA ALA A 108 14.45 -2.95 -9.30
C ALA A 108 15.67 -2.84 -8.37
N ASN A 109 15.74 -1.79 -7.57
CA ASN A 109 16.84 -1.59 -6.64
C ASN A 109 16.82 -2.62 -5.50
N ILE A 110 15.64 -3.03 -5.02
CA ILE A 110 15.51 -4.15 -4.08
C ILE A 110 16.17 -5.41 -4.64
N GLY A 111 15.92 -5.74 -5.92
CA GLY A 111 16.55 -6.87 -6.60
C GLY A 111 18.06 -6.72 -6.72
N VAL A 112 18.54 -5.53 -7.10
CA VAL A 112 19.98 -5.24 -7.22
C VAL A 112 20.68 -5.37 -5.88
N GLU A 113 20.15 -4.77 -4.82
CA GLU A 113 20.76 -4.83 -3.50
C GLU A 113 20.74 -6.26 -2.91
N SER A 114 19.65 -7.00 -3.11
CA SER A 114 19.58 -8.41 -2.73
C SER A 114 20.65 -9.25 -3.41
N PHE A 115 20.88 -9.03 -4.72
CA PHE A 115 21.92 -9.75 -5.46
C PHE A 115 23.33 -9.37 -5.02
N LYS A 116 23.60 -8.09 -4.73
CA LYS A 116 24.90 -7.64 -4.17
C LYS A 116 25.21 -8.34 -2.84
N ILE A 117 24.21 -8.42 -1.94
CA ILE A 117 24.35 -9.09 -0.65
C ILE A 117 24.67 -10.58 -0.85
N LEU A 118 23.96 -11.24 -1.77
CA LEU A 118 24.20 -12.64 -2.09
C LEU A 118 25.65 -12.85 -2.61
N LEU A 119 26.11 -12.01 -3.52
CA LEU A 119 27.49 -12.08 -4.04
C LEU A 119 28.52 -11.85 -2.94
N ASP A 120 28.28 -10.90 -2.05
CA ASP A 120 29.16 -10.63 -0.92
C ASP A 120 29.22 -11.82 0.04
N ALA A 121 28.10 -12.43 0.34
CA ALA A 121 28.02 -13.62 1.18
C ALA A 121 28.76 -14.82 0.55
N ILE A 122 28.67 -15.01 -0.77
CA ILE A 122 29.41 -16.08 -1.48
C ILE A 122 30.93 -15.84 -1.39
N LYS A 123 31.37 -14.60 -1.54
CA LYS A 123 32.80 -14.23 -1.51
C LYS A 123 33.39 -14.30 -0.12
N ASN A 124 32.71 -13.72 0.85
CA ASN A 124 33.23 -13.52 2.20
C ASN A 124 32.85 -14.64 3.17
N LYS A 125 31.93 -15.54 2.78
CA LYS A 125 31.46 -16.69 3.58
C LYS A 125 31.25 -16.33 5.06
N PRO A 126 30.41 -15.32 5.36
CA PRO A 126 30.20 -14.88 6.72
C PRO A 126 29.64 -16.04 7.56
N GLU A 127 30.02 -16.07 8.83
CA GLU A 127 29.46 -17.04 9.78
C GLU A 127 27.97 -16.76 9.95
N ILE A 128 27.14 -17.74 9.60
CA ILE A 128 25.68 -17.66 9.78
C ILE A 128 25.35 -18.23 11.16
N SER A 129 24.98 -17.36 12.07
CA SER A 129 24.55 -17.74 13.42
C SER A 129 23.11 -17.30 13.68
N PRO A 130 22.27 -18.13 14.30
CA PRO A 130 20.92 -17.72 14.69
C PRO A 130 20.90 -16.57 15.72
N ASN A 131 22.04 -16.29 16.35
CA ASN A 131 22.20 -15.19 17.32
C ASN A 131 22.64 -13.86 16.67
N ASN A 132 22.95 -13.86 15.36
CA ASN A 132 23.30 -12.63 14.66
C ASN A 132 22.03 -11.82 14.38
N GLU A 133 22.03 -10.55 14.76
CA GLU A 133 20.96 -9.64 14.39
C GLU A 133 20.98 -9.41 12.87
N PRO A 134 19.81 -9.44 12.20
CA PRO A 134 19.74 -9.16 10.78
C PRO A 134 20.13 -7.71 10.50
N LYS A 135 20.97 -7.51 9.48
CA LYS A 135 21.33 -6.19 8.99
C LYS A 135 20.20 -5.67 8.08
N GLU A 136 19.57 -4.58 8.47
CA GLU A 136 18.61 -3.91 7.65
C GLU A 136 19.29 -3.02 6.61
N ILE A 137 18.85 -3.13 5.35
CA ILE A 137 19.30 -2.28 4.24
C ILE A 137 18.06 -1.58 3.69
N PRO A 138 17.86 -0.28 4.02
CA PRO A 138 16.69 0.45 3.60
C PRO A 138 16.76 0.73 2.08
N VAL A 139 15.63 0.51 1.40
CA VAL A 139 15.42 0.94 0.02
C VAL A 139 14.28 1.97 0.01
N GLU A 140 14.55 3.13 -0.57
CA GLU A 140 13.61 4.24 -0.57
C GLU A 140 12.35 3.94 -1.38
N SER A 141 11.21 4.42 -0.88
CA SER A 141 9.94 4.43 -1.60
C SER A 141 9.62 5.83 -2.11
N LYS A 142 8.90 5.92 -3.23
CA LYS A 142 8.51 7.21 -3.84
C LYS A 142 7.01 7.38 -3.85
N LEU A 143 6.53 8.55 -3.43
CA LEU A 143 5.13 8.92 -3.63
C LEU A 143 4.92 9.33 -5.09
N VAL A 144 3.96 8.68 -5.76
CA VAL A 144 3.50 9.05 -7.10
C VAL A 144 2.07 9.56 -7.01
N THR A 145 1.83 10.76 -7.53
CA THR A 145 0.53 11.45 -7.50
C THR A 145 0.06 11.82 -8.92
N GLN A 146 -1.18 12.28 -9.00
CA GLN A 146 -1.74 12.92 -10.21
C GLN A 146 -0.96 14.17 -10.57
#